data_e218406fe3fe9ca2b5ce3ef313e8c696
#
_entry.id   e218406fe3fe9ca2b5ce3ef313e8c696
#
_cell.length_a   1.000
_cell.length_b   1.000
_cell.length_c   1.000
_cell.angle_alpha   90.00
_cell.angle_beta   90.00
_cell.angle_gamma   90.00
#
_symmetry.space_group_name_H-M   'P 1'
#
loop_
_entity.id
_entity.type
_entity.pdbx_description
1 polymer ?
#
loop_
_entity_poly.entity_id
_entity_poly.type
_entity_poly.pdbx_seq_one_letter_code
_entity_poly.pdbx_strand_id
1 'polypeptide(L)'
;MTDLIRRKLLAGAAVSAAALGTGAAKAGVFGNPDSPPEGRINGRSLTSLDEPGPQNPVLASQFPSFQDPPATDVNGMQLFWASFNNAHKRFQNGGWAREVTQEDFAISTDIAGVNMRLAQNGIREMHWHQQAEWAMMLDGKCRITVLDEQGRPQVADVKAGDLWYFPPGLPHSLQGIGSTGAEFLIAFDNGRATEFNTLMLTDWIAHTPPDVLAANFGVPADAFKNIPTENLWIFQGEDPGPLADDQRAVRSAKGAPQHPFIFSLGDLPPARQTRGGFVQIADSRNFLASANVAAALVTVKPGGLRELHWHPNADEWQYYIQGEARMTVFDTGPKAQTADFRPGDVGYVKKSLGHYVQNTGTTDLVFLELFKSDRFAEVSLSEWLTHAPPKLVEQHLRIAPEVLAQFPKDRPDIVPV
;
A
#
# COMPACT_ATOMS: atom_id res chain seq x y z
N MET A 1 -47.75 -3.91 -11.80
CA MET A 1 -47.42 -4.34 -13.18
C MET A 1 -46.04 -4.99 -13.22
N THR A 2 -45.65 -5.74 -12.19
CA THR A 2 -44.30 -6.32 -12.00
C THR A 2 -44.32 -7.80 -11.59
N ASP A 3 -45.48 -8.45 -11.53
CA ASP A 3 -45.59 -9.84 -11.07
C ASP A 3 -45.89 -10.87 -12.18
N LEU A 4 -46.06 -10.41 -13.42
CA LEU A 4 -46.39 -11.28 -14.56
C LEU A 4 -45.15 -11.70 -15.37
N ILE A 5 -44.00 -11.12 -15.17
CA ILE A 5 -42.77 -11.42 -15.93
C ILE A 5 -41.93 -12.53 -15.25
N ARG A 6 -42.07 -12.73 -13.95
CA ARG A 6 -41.33 -13.78 -13.22
C ARG A 6 -41.93 -15.22 -13.38
N ARG A 7 -43.15 -15.35 -13.84
CA ARG A 7 -43.79 -16.70 -14.01
C ARG A 7 -43.67 -17.33 -15.38
N LYS A 8 -43.05 -16.67 -16.37
CA LYS A 8 -42.90 -17.23 -17.73
C LYS A 8 -41.49 -17.74 -18.04
N LEU A 9 -40.53 -17.73 -17.13
CA LEU A 9 -39.17 -18.25 -17.32
C LEU A 9 -38.92 -19.60 -16.64
N LEU A 10 -39.94 -20.21 -16.01
CA LEU A 10 -39.80 -21.51 -15.33
C LEU A 10 -40.63 -22.64 -15.98
N ALA A 11 -41.19 -22.44 -17.18
CA ALA A 11 -42.01 -23.41 -17.85
C ALA A 11 -41.50 -23.86 -19.24
N GLY A 12 -40.17 -23.88 -19.43
CA GLY A 12 -39.57 -24.19 -20.71
C GLY A 12 -38.46 -25.27 -20.73
N ALA A 13 -38.36 -26.10 -19.70
CA ALA A 13 -37.31 -27.12 -19.64
C ALA A 13 -37.86 -28.49 -19.19
N ALA A 14 -38.83 -28.99 -19.89
CA ALA A 14 -39.19 -30.40 -19.82
C ALA A 14 -39.81 -30.80 -21.16
N VAL A 15 -39.06 -31.45 -21.96
CA VAL A 15 -39.34 -32.48 -23.00
C VAL A 15 -38.20 -32.48 -24.01
N SER A 16 -37.34 -33.46 -23.90
CA SER A 16 -36.86 -34.31 -25.02
C SER A 16 -35.74 -35.21 -24.51
N ALA A 17 -36.12 -36.23 -23.79
CA ALA A 17 -35.30 -37.43 -23.70
C ALA A 17 -35.92 -38.42 -24.70
N ALA A 18 -35.22 -38.68 -25.81
CA ALA A 18 -35.22 -39.93 -26.57
C ALA A 18 -34.68 -39.71 -27.97
N ALA A 19 -33.41 -39.99 -28.15
CA ALA A 19 -32.89 -40.61 -29.38
C ALA A 19 -31.57 -41.28 -29.02
N LEU A 20 -31.60 -42.53 -28.71
CA LEU A 20 -30.46 -43.42 -28.70
C LEU A 20 -29.90 -43.52 -30.13
N GLY A 21 -28.90 -42.76 -30.44
CA GLY A 21 -28.03 -42.94 -31.58
C GLY A 21 -26.73 -43.54 -31.09
N THR A 22 -26.49 -44.83 -31.42
CA THR A 22 -25.16 -45.44 -31.32
C THR A 22 -24.23 -44.77 -32.34
N GLY A 23 -23.68 -43.62 -31.92
CA GLY A 23 -22.61 -42.93 -32.63
C GLY A 23 -21.29 -43.28 -31.97
N ALA A 24 -20.34 -43.81 -32.77
CA ALA A 24 -18.97 -44.01 -32.35
C ALA A 24 -18.44 -42.78 -31.63
N ALA A 25 -17.88 -42.98 -30.42
CA ALA A 25 -17.24 -41.93 -29.64
C ALA A 25 -16.25 -41.19 -30.54
N LYS A 26 -16.54 -39.93 -30.86
CA LYS A 26 -15.54 -39.04 -31.46
C LYS A 26 -14.42 -38.93 -30.46
N ALA A 27 -13.20 -39.34 -30.86
CA ALA A 27 -12.00 -39.07 -30.10
C ALA A 27 -12.01 -37.60 -29.69
N GLY A 28 -11.81 -37.35 -28.41
CA GLY A 28 -11.75 -35.96 -27.87
C GLY A 28 -10.74 -35.15 -28.66
N VAL A 29 -10.89 -33.86 -28.62
CA VAL A 29 -10.10 -32.86 -29.37
C VAL A 29 -8.58 -33.09 -29.32
N PHE A 30 -8.09 -33.93 -28.44
CA PHE A 30 -6.65 -34.21 -28.24
C PHE A 30 -6.21 -35.63 -28.64
N GLY A 31 -7.08 -36.53 -29.07
CA GLY A 31 -6.75 -37.85 -29.66
C GLY A 31 -5.73 -38.71 -28.89
N ASN A 32 -5.48 -38.43 -27.62
CA ASN A 32 -4.56 -39.16 -26.75
C ASN A 32 -5.36 -40.19 -25.92
N PRO A 33 -5.01 -41.50 -25.96
CA PRO A 33 -5.67 -42.51 -25.12
C PRO A 33 -5.57 -42.23 -23.61
N ASP A 34 -4.59 -41.41 -23.18
CA ASP A 34 -4.43 -40.95 -21.78
C ASP A 34 -5.20 -39.65 -21.51
N SER A 35 -6.00 -39.15 -22.46
CA SER A 35 -6.84 -37.97 -22.21
C SER A 35 -7.88 -38.27 -21.13
N PRO A 36 -8.13 -37.33 -20.21
CA PRO A 36 -9.19 -37.52 -19.22
C PRO A 36 -10.53 -37.82 -19.88
N PRO A 37 -11.41 -38.57 -19.23
CA PRO A 37 -12.76 -38.84 -19.73
C PRO A 37 -13.45 -37.53 -20.11
N GLU A 38 -14.36 -37.63 -21.11
CA GLU A 38 -15.11 -36.47 -21.61
C GLU A 38 -15.70 -35.64 -20.44
N GLY A 39 -15.46 -34.33 -20.46
CA GLY A 39 -15.85 -33.42 -19.39
C GLY A 39 -14.87 -33.29 -18.23
N ARG A 40 -13.66 -33.90 -18.29
CA ARG A 40 -12.67 -33.88 -17.21
C ARG A 40 -11.28 -33.51 -17.72
N ILE A 41 -11.04 -32.23 -18.02
CA ILE A 41 -9.73 -31.79 -18.52
C ILE A 41 -8.63 -31.89 -17.41
N ASN A 42 -8.99 -31.69 -16.16
CA ASN A 42 -8.07 -31.69 -15.02
C ASN A 42 -8.13 -32.99 -14.18
N GLY A 43 -8.83 -34.04 -14.65
CA GLY A 43 -8.99 -35.29 -13.89
C GLY A 43 -9.95 -35.21 -12.70
N ARG A 44 -10.56 -34.04 -12.42
CA ARG A 44 -11.49 -33.84 -11.32
C ARG A 44 -12.90 -34.27 -11.67
N SER A 45 -13.63 -34.74 -10.68
CA SER A 45 -15.04 -35.10 -10.82
C SER A 45 -15.89 -33.98 -10.19
N LEU A 46 -16.82 -33.42 -10.94
CA LEU A 46 -17.84 -32.52 -10.42
C LEU A 46 -18.84 -33.29 -9.58
N THR A 47 -18.51 -33.59 -8.34
CA THR A 47 -19.34 -34.42 -7.45
C THR A 47 -20.26 -33.59 -6.55
N SER A 48 -19.99 -32.30 -6.41
CA SER A 48 -20.75 -31.35 -5.57
C SER A 48 -20.77 -29.97 -6.22
N LEU A 49 -21.80 -29.17 -5.91
CA LEU A 49 -21.85 -27.74 -6.24
C LEU A 49 -20.84 -26.93 -5.44
N ASP A 50 -20.36 -27.47 -4.32
CA ASP A 50 -19.34 -26.84 -3.48
C ASP A 50 -17.91 -27.09 -3.98
N GLU A 51 -17.78 -27.82 -5.08
CA GLU A 51 -16.47 -28.08 -5.72
C GLU A 51 -15.89 -26.77 -6.28
N PRO A 52 -14.78 -26.24 -5.72
CA PRO A 52 -14.32 -24.86 -6.00
C PRO A 52 -13.65 -24.71 -7.38
N GLY A 53 -13.56 -25.77 -8.18
CA GLY A 53 -12.86 -25.75 -9.47
C GLY A 53 -11.34 -25.88 -9.33
N PRO A 54 -10.58 -25.67 -10.41
CA PRO A 54 -9.11 -25.66 -10.36
C PRO A 54 -8.60 -24.55 -9.48
N GLN A 55 -7.68 -24.87 -8.56
CA GLN A 55 -7.12 -23.92 -7.63
C GLN A 55 -5.60 -23.98 -7.60
N ASN A 56 -4.96 -22.86 -7.28
CA ASN A 56 -3.62 -22.82 -6.74
C ASN A 56 -3.73 -23.00 -5.21
N PRO A 57 -3.32 -24.16 -4.63
CA PRO A 57 -3.56 -24.43 -3.20
C PRO A 57 -2.80 -23.49 -2.29
N VAL A 58 -1.66 -22.92 -2.73
CA VAL A 58 -0.89 -21.94 -1.95
C VAL A 58 -1.69 -20.64 -1.84
N LEU A 59 -2.18 -20.10 -2.96
CA LEU A 59 -3.00 -18.89 -2.95
C LEU A 59 -4.32 -19.10 -2.21
N ALA A 60 -4.97 -20.24 -2.42
CA ALA A 60 -6.23 -20.56 -1.73
C ALA A 60 -6.04 -20.57 -0.20
N SER A 61 -4.92 -21.12 0.30
CA SER A 61 -4.62 -21.11 1.73
C SER A 61 -4.22 -19.74 2.29
N GLN A 62 -3.68 -18.86 1.43
CA GLN A 62 -3.31 -17.50 1.82
C GLN A 62 -4.52 -16.55 1.87
N PHE A 63 -5.53 -16.80 1.06
CA PHE A 63 -6.72 -15.94 0.92
C PHE A 63 -8.03 -16.74 1.14
N PRO A 64 -8.24 -17.28 2.35
CA PRO A 64 -9.40 -18.11 2.62
C PRO A 64 -10.73 -17.37 2.42
N SER A 65 -10.79 -16.06 2.67
CA SER A 65 -12.00 -15.27 2.46
C SER A 65 -12.41 -15.14 0.99
N PHE A 66 -11.51 -15.34 0.03
CA PHE A 66 -11.88 -15.38 -1.39
C PHE A 66 -12.48 -16.74 -1.79
N GLN A 67 -12.15 -17.80 -1.05
CA GLN A 67 -12.68 -19.15 -1.29
C GLN A 67 -14.02 -19.38 -0.58
N ASP A 68 -14.10 -18.89 0.66
CA ASP A 68 -15.24 -19.02 1.56
C ASP A 68 -15.54 -17.65 2.19
N PRO A 69 -16.12 -16.72 1.43
CA PRO A 69 -16.42 -15.39 1.92
C PRO A 69 -17.45 -15.42 3.05
N PRO A 70 -17.36 -14.51 4.01
CA PRO A 70 -18.40 -14.35 5.02
C PRO A 70 -19.80 -14.19 4.38
N ALA A 71 -20.83 -14.75 5.03
CA ALA A 71 -22.20 -14.67 4.54
C ALA A 71 -22.73 -13.21 4.43
N THR A 72 -22.04 -12.26 5.01
CA THR A 72 -22.30 -10.82 4.93
C THR A 72 -21.71 -10.16 3.68
N ASP A 73 -20.83 -10.84 2.95
CA ASP A 73 -20.27 -10.29 1.71
C ASP A 73 -21.33 -10.25 0.62
N VAL A 74 -21.32 -9.13 -0.12
CA VAL A 74 -22.19 -8.90 -1.28
C VAL A 74 -21.32 -8.37 -2.42
N ASN A 75 -21.20 -9.13 -3.48
CA ASN A 75 -20.33 -8.86 -4.62
C ASN A 75 -20.59 -7.54 -5.36
N GLY A 76 -19.60 -7.08 -6.10
CA GLY A 76 -19.65 -5.94 -6.99
C GLY A 76 -18.74 -4.78 -6.59
N MET A 77 -17.84 -4.99 -5.65
CA MET A 77 -16.78 -4.04 -5.33
C MET A 77 -15.60 -4.18 -6.29
N GLN A 78 -14.90 -3.07 -6.53
CA GLN A 78 -13.60 -3.10 -7.16
C GLN A 78 -12.59 -3.78 -6.22
N LEU A 79 -11.69 -4.59 -6.78
CA LEU A 79 -10.64 -5.26 -5.99
C LEU A 79 -9.82 -4.19 -5.24
N PHE A 80 -9.74 -4.33 -3.92
CA PHE A 80 -9.05 -3.42 -3.01
C PHE A 80 -7.81 -4.07 -2.35
N TRP A 81 -7.33 -5.16 -2.91
CA TRP A 81 -6.13 -5.90 -2.51
C TRP A 81 -5.13 -5.96 -3.66
N ALA A 82 -3.87 -5.76 -3.35
CA ALA A 82 -2.73 -5.99 -4.22
C ALA A 82 -1.54 -6.49 -3.37
N SER A 83 -0.44 -6.90 -4.02
CA SER A 83 0.76 -7.33 -3.30
C SER A 83 2.03 -6.94 -4.05
N PHE A 84 3.01 -6.41 -3.32
CA PHE A 84 4.37 -6.24 -3.84
C PHE A 84 5.04 -7.56 -4.24
N ASN A 85 4.54 -8.71 -3.75
CA ASN A 85 5.06 -10.01 -4.14
C ASN A 85 4.76 -10.35 -5.61
N ASN A 86 3.73 -9.73 -6.20
CA ASN A 86 3.37 -9.85 -7.61
C ASN A 86 4.04 -8.78 -8.48
N ALA A 87 4.66 -7.76 -7.88
CA ALA A 87 5.28 -6.66 -8.60
C ALA A 87 6.63 -7.07 -9.19
N HIS A 88 6.89 -6.64 -10.43
CA HIS A 88 8.17 -6.88 -11.10
C HIS A 88 9.27 -6.08 -10.41
N LYS A 89 10.41 -6.73 -10.14
CA LYS A 89 11.60 -6.08 -9.58
C LYS A 89 12.53 -5.60 -10.68
N ARG A 90 12.87 -4.32 -10.69
CA ARG A 90 14.02 -3.78 -11.44
C ARG A 90 15.26 -3.89 -10.55
N PHE A 91 16.27 -4.59 -11.05
CA PHE A 91 17.55 -4.79 -10.35
C PHE A 91 18.67 -3.99 -10.99
N GLN A 92 19.55 -3.46 -10.14
CA GLN A 92 20.85 -2.94 -10.53
C GLN A 92 21.91 -3.30 -9.46
N ASN A 93 23.18 -3.02 -9.72
CA ASN A 93 24.28 -3.45 -8.84
C ASN A 93 24.23 -2.81 -7.42
N GLY A 94 23.58 -1.65 -7.27
CA GLY A 94 23.40 -0.97 -5.96
C GLY A 94 22.13 -1.34 -5.23
N GLY A 95 21.21 -2.12 -5.83
CA GLY A 95 19.94 -2.48 -5.19
C GLY A 95 18.82 -2.82 -6.16
N TRP A 96 17.58 -2.72 -5.69
CA TRP A 96 16.38 -2.98 -6.48
C TRP A 96 15.20 -2.16 -5.99
N ALA A 97 14.21 -1.99 -6.87
CA ALA A 97 12.89 -1.51 -6.49
C ALA A 97 11.79 -2.33 -7.17
N ARG A 98 10.61 -2.32 -6.57
CA ARG A 98 9.35 -2.82 -7.12
C ARG A 98 8.24 -1.86 -6.73
N GLU A 99 7.23 -1.74 -7.57
CA GLU A 99 6.17 -0.76 -7.35
C GLU A 99 4.78 -1.36 -7.52
N VAL A 100 3.81 -0.76 -6.83
CA VAL A 100 2.37 -1.00 -6.99
C VAL A 100 1.75 0.36 -7.31
N THR A 101 1.41 0.56 -8.57
CA THR A 101 0.83 1.79 -9.08
C THR A 101 -0.63 1.60 -9.46
N GLN A 102 -1.30 2.66 -9.90
CA GLN A 102 -2.67 2.57 -10.42
C GLN A 102 -2.77 1.66 -11.67
N GLU A 103 -1.68 1.42 -12.40
CA GLU A 103 -1.69 0.51 -13.57
C GLU A 103 -1.88 -0.95 -13.12
N ASP A 104 -1.26 -1.34 -11.99
CA ASP A 104 -1.37 -2.68 -11.43
C ASP A 104 -2.55 -2.81 -10.45
N PHE A 105 -2.90 -1.71 -9.80
CA PHE A 105 -3.91 -1.63 -8.74
C PHE A 105 -4.88 -0.48 -9.01
N ALA A 106 -5.80 -0.67 -9.92
CA ALA A 106 -6.64 0.37 -10.52
C ALA A 106 -7.44 1.24 -9.54
N ILE A 107 -7.72 0.74 -8.33
CA ILE A 107 -8.41 1.51 -7.28
C ILE A 107 -7.49 2.54 -6.62
N SER A 108 -6.16 2.36 -6.66
CA SER A 108 -5.16 3.20 -6.00
C SER A 108 -4.91 4.50 -6.79
N THR A 109 -5.86 5.41 -6.76
CA THR A 109 -5.81 6.65 -7.56
C THR A 109 -4.97 7.76 -6.92
N ASP A 110 -4.86 7.78 -5.60
CA ASP A 110 -4.27 8.88 -4.86
C ASP A 110 -2.80 8.62 -4.46
N ILE A 111 -2.43 7.34 -4.29
CA ILE A 111 -1.10 6.93 -3.83
C ILE A 111 -0.57 5.81 -4.72
N ALA A 112 0.70 5.90 -5.11
CA ALA A 112 1.50 4.79 -5.64
C ALA A 112 2.55 4.40 -4.59
N GLY A 113 2.75 3.10 -4.39
CA GLY A 113 3.72 2.56 -3.45
C GLY A 113 4.95 1.99 -4.14
N VAL A 114 6.13 2.17 -3.53
CA VAL A 114 7.41 1.58 -3.97
C VAL A 114 8.07 0.91 -2.78
N ASN A 115 8.47 -0.34 -2.93
CA ASN A 115 9.38 -0.99 -1.99
C ASN A 115 10.78 -1.01 -2.61
N MET A 116 11.72 -0.33 -1.98
CA MET A 116 13.10 -0.19 -2.46
C MET A 116 14.08 -0.79 -1.45
N ARG A 117 15.12 -1.44 -1.98
CA ARG A 117 16.26 -1.90 -1.23
C ARG A 117 17.56 -1.39 -1.85
N LEU A 118 18.36 -0.72 -1.04
CA LEU A 118 19.73 -0.34 -1.37
C LEU A 118 20.70 -1.27 -0.66
N ALA A 119 21.67 -1.80 -1.38
CA ALA A 119 22.78 -2.56 -0.79
C ALA A 119 23.65 -1.67 0.11
N GLN A 120 24.58 -2.26 0.84
CA GLN A 120 25.64 -1.49 1.49
C GLN A 120 26.31 -0.56 0.46
N ASN A 121 26.33 0.73 0.73
CA ASN A 121 26.82 1.80 -0.13
C ASN A 121 26.08 1.95 -1.48
N GLY A 122 25.00 1.23 -1.70
CA GLY A 122 24.15 1.41 -2.87
C GLY A 122 23.49 2.80 -2.85
N ILE A 123 23.50 3.49 -3.98
CA ILE A 123 23.00 4.85 -4.11
C ILE A 123 21.82 4.88 -5.08
N ARG A 124 20.70 5.40 -4.64
CA ARG A 124 19.66 5.93 -5.52
C ARG A 124 20.15 7.27 -6.04
N GLU A 125 20.34 7.36 -7.35
CA GLU A 125 20.90 8.52 -8.05
C GLU A 125 20.25 9.83 -7.59
N MET A 126 20.99 10.94 -7.67
CA MET A 126 20.45 12.30 -7.49
C MET A 126 19.35 12.54 -8.52
N HIS A 127 18.15 12.80 -8.05
CA HIS A 127 16.96 12.92 -8.87
C HIS A 127 15.90 13.81 -8.23
N TRP A 128 14.82 14.06 -8.94
CA TRP A 128 13.61 14.70 -8.46
C TRP A 128 12.40 14.19 -9.24
N HIS A 129 11.22 14.46 -8.72
CA HIS A 129 9.95 14.10 -9.35
C HIS A 129 8.89 15.16 -9.09
N GLN A 130 7.80 15.12 -9.86
CA GLN A 130 6.70 16.09 -9.76
C GLN A 130 5.79 15.83 -8.55
N GLN A 131 5.86 14.65 -8.00
CA GLN A 131 5.06 14.20 -6.86
C GLN A 131 5.82 14.47 -5.56
N ALA A 132 5.06 14.59 -4.46
CA ALA A 132 5.66 14.46 -3.13
C ALA A 132 6.07 13.00 -2.89
N GLU A 133 7.21 12.82 -2.22
CA GLU A 133 7.66 11.52 -1.72
C GLU A 133 7.52 11.49 -0.20
N TRP A 134 6.74 10.57 0.30
CA TRP A 134 6.72 10.17 1.69
C TRP A 134 7.34 8.78 1.81
N ALA A 135 8.14 8.53 2.85
CA ALA A 135 8.73 7.21 3.00
C ALA A 135 8.92 6.80 4.46
N MET A 136 8.98 5.49 4.66
CA MET A 136 9.25 4.84 5.95
C MET A 136 10.37 3.82 5.82
N MET A 137 11.37 3.92 6.68
CA MET A 137 12.41 2.92 6.83
C MET A 137 11.83 1.64 7.44
N LEU A 138 12.00 0.52 6.73
CA LEU A 138 11.58 -0.81 7.18
C LEU A 138 12.71 -1.56 7.85
N ASP A 139 13.93 -1.49 7.30
CA ASP A 139 15.11 -2.17 7.84
C ASP A 139 16.41 -1.45 7.46
N GLY A 140 17.45 -1.62 8.29
CA GLY A 140 18.77 -1.06 8.05
C GLY A 140 18.87 0.44 8.28
N LYS A 141 19.73 1.09 7.51
CA LYS A 141 19.99 2.55 7.61
C LYS A 141 20.20 3.17 6.24
N CYS A 142 19.74 4.40 6.09
CA CYS A 142 19.89 5.17 4.88
C CYS A 142 20.41 6.58 5.19
N ARG A 143 21.39 7.07 4.41
CA ARG A 143 21.72 8.51 4.37
C ARG A 143 20.87 9.17 3.31
N ILE A 144 20.10 10.18 3.71
CA ILE A 144 19.34 11.02 2.81
C ILE A 144 20.07 12.35 2.59
N THR A 145 19.97 12.88 1.38
CA THR A 145 20.45 14.22 1.02
C THR A 145 19.35 14.92 0.26
N VAL A 146 18.97 16.12 0.68
CA VAL A 146 17.90 16.91 0.04
C VAL A 146 18.26 18.40 0.09
N LEU A 147 17.84 19.14 -0.93
CA LEU A 147 17.99 20.60 -1.02
C LEU A 147 16.60 21.22 -1.17
N ASP A 148 16.28 22.20 -0.30
CA ASP A 148 15.03 22.93 -0.45
C ASP A 148 15.09 24.03 -1.52
N GLU A 149 13.96 24.62 -1.87
CA GLU A 149 13.82 25.65 -2.90
C GLU A 149 14.55 26.96 -2.56
N GLN A 150 14.88 27.17 -1.29
CA GLN A 150 15.70 28.31 -0.82
C GLN A 150 17.19 28.01 -0.88
N GLY A 151 17.60 26.79 -1.27
CA GLY A 151 18.99 26.34 -1.32
C GLY A 151 19.56 26.02 0.06
N ARG A 152 18.72 25.50 0.98
CA ARG A 152 19.10 25.03 2.30
C ARG A 152 19.20 23.51 2.29
N PRO A 153 20.38 22.93 2.49
CA PRO A 153 20.57 21.49 2.43
C PRO A 153 20.21 20.82 3.75
N GLN A 154 19.76 19.56 3.66
CA GLN A 154 19.73 18.63 4.78
C GLN A 154 20.41 17.32 4.39
N VAL A 155 21.34 16.86 5.22
CA VAL A 155 21.91 15.51 5.17
C VAL A 155 21.68 14.87 6.52
N ALA A 156 21.07 13.66 6.50
CA ALA A 156 20.73 12.94 7.72
C ALA A 156 20.78 11.42 7.51
N ASP A 157 21.11 10.70 8.58
CA ASP A 157 20.99 9.26 8.63
C ASP A 157 19.63 8.89 9.27
N VAL A 158 18.88 7.99 8.60
CA VAL A 158 17.60 7.46 9.07
C VAL A 158 17.71 5.96 9.28
N LYS A 159 16.95 5.44 10.25
CA LYS A 159 16.93 4.03 10.68
C LYS A 159 15.51 3.46 10.60
N ALA A 160 15.35 2.16 10.77
CA ALA A 160 14.03 1.51 10.83
C ALA A 160 13.08 2.24 11.79
N GLY A 161 11.86 2.54 11.33
CA GLY A 161 10.84 3.32 12.02
C GLY A 161 10.90 4.83 11.80
N ASP A 162 11.96 5.35 11.18
CA ASP A 162 12.04 6.76 10.78
C ASP A 162 11.34 7.01 9.45
N LEU A 163 10.84 8.23 9.28
CA LEU A 163 10.17 8.73 8.09
C LEU A 163 11.01 9.82 7.42
N TRP A 164 10.78 10.02 6.12
CA TRP A 164 11.12 11.26 5.45
C TRP A 164 9.99 11.71 4.54
N TYR A 165 10.01 13.00 4.23
CA TYR A 165 9.08 13.60 3.29
C TYR A 165 9.81 14.63 2.43
N PHE A 166 9.76 14.43 1.12
CA PHE A 166 10.28 15.39 0.13
C PHE A 166 9.11 16.04 -0.61
N PRO A 167 8.92 17.37 -0.47
CA PRO A 167 7.96 18.10 -1.28
C PRO A 167 8.21 17.93 -2.79
N PRO A 168 7.17 18.12 -3.63
CA PRO A 168 7.30 18.02 -5.07
C PRO A 168 8.45 18.86 -5.64
N GLY A 169 9.26 18.27 -6.53
CA GLY A 169 10.34 18.97 -7.24
C GLY A 169 11.64 19.15 -6.47
N LEU A 170 11.74 18.78 -5.21
CA LEU A 170 13.00 18.91 -4.47
C LEU A 170 14.01 17.85 -4.88
N PRO A 171 15.27 18.25 -5.25
CA PRO A 171 16.30 17.30 -5.59
C PRO A 171 16.82 16.57 -4.35
N HIS A 172 16.97 15.25 -4.47
CA HIS A 172 17.41 14.40 -3.38
C HIS A 172 18.17 13.15 -3.87
N SER A 173 18.77 12.44 -2.91
CA SER A 173 19.46 11.17 -3.12
C SER A 173 19.39 10.34 -1.84
N LEU A 174 19.44 9.02 -2.01
CA LEU A 174 19.37 8.05 -0.92
C LEU A 174 20.57 7.11 -1.04
N GLN A 175 21.25 6.83 0.08
CA GLN A 175 22.36 5.88 0.12
C GLN A 175 22.19 4.88 1.25
N GLY A 176 22.17 3.59 0.93
CA GLY A 176 22.19 2.53 1.93
C GLY A 176 23.52 2.53 2.69
N ILE A 177 23.49 2.64 4.00
CA ILE A 177 24.69 2.68 4.85
C ILE A 177 24.71 1.54 5.86
N GLY A 178 25.87 1.33 6.49
CA GLY A 178 26.08 0.20 7.40
C GLY A 178 26.19 -1.14 6.64
N SER A 179 26.36 -2.24 7.36
CA SER A 179 26.67 -3.54 6.77
C SER A 179 25.52 -4.19 5.99
N THR A 180 24.28 -3.79 6.22
CA THR A 180 23.09 -4.38 5.60
C THR A 180 22.46 -3.50 4.52
N GLY A 181 22.87 -2.22 4.43
CA GLY A 181 22.19 -1.24 3.57
C GLY A 181 20.82 -0.83 4.14
N ALA A 182 19.83 -0.61 3.28
CA ALA A 182 18.54 -0.06 3.67
C ALA A 182 17.40 -0.74 2.89
N GLU A 183 16.27 -0.97 3.55
CA GLU A 183 14.98 -1.28 2.92
C GLU A 183 13.92 -0.31 3.41
N PHE A 184 13.13 0.21 2.51
CA PHE A 184 12.11 1.21 2.82
C PHE A 184 10.92 1.14 1.86
N LEU A 185 9.81 1.68 2.34
CA LEU A 185 8.59 1.90 1.58
C LEU A 185 8.53 3.38 1.20
N ILE A 186 8.29 3.68 -0.06
CA ILE A 186 7.98 5.02 -0.57
C ILE A 186 6.50 5.07 -0.94
N ALA A 187 5.88 6.21 -0.71
CA ALA A 187 4.55 6.54 -1.18
C ALA A 187 4.57 7.88 -1.91
N PHE A 188 4.17 7.87 -3.17
CA PHE A 188 3.94 9.08 -3.96
C PHE A 188 2.48 9.52 -3.83
N ASP A 189 2.24 10.82 -3.77
CA ASP A 189 0.90 11.42 -3.67
C ASP A 189 0.11 11.42 -4.99
N ASN A 190 0.35 10.43 -5.83
CA ASN A 190 -0.33 10.22 -7.11
C ASN A 190 -0.26 8.73 -7.49
N GLY A 191 -1.39 8.08 -7.68
CA GLY A 191 -1.46 6.67 -8.02
C GLY A 191 -0.76 6.27 -9.33
N ARG A 192 -0.52 7.21 -10.23
CA ARG A 192 0.21 7.00 -11.50
C ARG A 192 1.70 7.33 -11.42
N ALA A 193 2.19 7.75 -10.27
CA ALA A 193 3.62 7.99 -10.10
C ALA A 193 4.40 6.68 -10.24
N THR A 194 5.58 6.76 -10.84
CA THR A 194 6.48 5.62 -11.00
C THR A 194 7.90 6.03 -10.62
N GLU A 195 8.56 5.18 -9.88
CA GLU A 195 9.97 5.30 -9.50
C GLU A 195 10.91 4.98 -10.67
N PHE A 196 10.39 4.28 -11.69
CA PHE A 196 11.18 3.85 -12.83
C PHE A 196 11.37 4.95 -13.89
N ASN A 197 10.67 6.07 -13.76
CA ASN A 197 10.73 7.17 -14.72
C ASN A 197 10.75 8.54 -14.01
N THR A 198 11.77 8.77 -13.19
CA THR A 198 12.02 10.03 -12.48
C THR A 198 12.97 10.94 -13.27
N LEU A 199 13.07 12.22 -12.90
CA LEU A 199 13.99 13.20 -13.50
C LEU A 199 15.37 13.02 -12.88
N MET A 200 16.30 12.38 -13.61
CA MET A 200 17.62 12.01 -13.09
C MET A 200 18.71 12.99 -13.51
N LEU A 201 19.66 13.25 -12.61
CA LEU A 201 20.74 14.20 -12.81
C LEU A 201 21.60 13.84 -14.03
N THR A 202 22.01 12.58 -14.16
CA THR A 202 22.88 12.14 -15.26
C THR A 202 22.17 12.26 -16.60
N ASP A 203 20.88 11.90 -16.70
CA ASP A 203 20.09 12.09 -17.91
C ASP A 203 20.02 13.57 -18.32
N TRP A 204 19.77 14.46 -17.36
CA TRP A 204 19.70 15.89 -17.66
C TRP A 204 21.04 16.42 -18.18
N ILE A 205 22.14 16.10 -17.50
CA ILE A 205 23.47 16.57 -17.91
C ILE A 205 23.87 15.95 -19.25
N ALA A 206 23.63 14.66 -19.47
CA ALA A 206 23.94 13.98 -20.74
C ALA A 206 23.21 14.59 -21.96
N HIS A 207 22.02 15.18 -21.72
CA HIS A 207 21.21 15.82 -22.76
C HIS A 207 21.33 17.34 -22.77
N THR A 208 22.32 17.91 -22.06
CA THR A 208 22.64 19.35 -22.10
C THR A 208 23.91 19.59 -22.92
N PRO A 209 23.90 20.53 -23.90
CA PRO A 209 25.10 20.82 -24.70
C PRO A 209 26.30 21.18 -23.83
N PRO A 210 27.52 20.63 -24.12
CA PRO A 210 28.69 20.82 -23.27
C PRO A 210 29.12 22.29 -23.10
N ASP A 211 28.89 23.14 -24.09
CA ASP A 211 29.16 24.57 -24.02
C ASP A 211 28.21 25.29 -23.07
N VAL A 212 26.96 24.84 -22.99
CA VAL A 212 25.97 25.33 -22.00
C VAL A 212 26.39 24.94 -20.59
N LEU A 213 26.81 23.68 -20.38
CA LEU A 213 27.35 23.22 -19.10
C LEU A 213 28.60 24.01 -18.70
N ALA A 214 29.53 24.19 -19.62
CA ALA A 214 30.76 24.98 -19.41
C ALA A 214 30.43 26.43 -18.98
N ALA A 215 29.51 27.07 -19.66
CA ALA A 215 29.06 28.42 -19.32
C ALA A 215 28.36 28.49 -17.96
N ASN A 216 27.47 27.50 -17.65
CA ASN A 216 26.72 27.46 -16.41
C ASN A 216 27.63 27.28 -15.17
N PHE A 217 28.63 26.39 -15.29
CA PHE A 217 29.51 26.05 -14.16
C PHE A 217 30.83 26.83 -14.15
N GLY A 218 31.14 27.60 -15.18
CA GLY A 218 32.37 28.37 -15.27
C GLY A 218 33.64 27.52 -15.44
N VAL A 219 33.51 26.33 -16.07
CA VAL A 219 34.62 25.36 -16.28
C VAL A 219 34.75 25.02 -17.77
N PRO A 220 35.92 24.49 -18.25
CA PRO A 220 36.05 24.04 -19.61
C PRO A 220 35.07 22.91 -19.97
N ALA A 221 34.60 22.84 -21.22
CA ALA A 221 33.63 21.86 -21.68
C ALA A 221 34.12 20.40 -21.54
N ASP A 222 35.43 20.15 -21.64
CA ASP A 222 36.04 18.83 -21.46
C ASP A 222 36.00 18.32 -20.01
N ALA A 223 35.67 19.16 -19.03
CA ALA A 223 35.39 18.73 -17.65
C ALA A 223 34.24 17.73 -17.57
N PHE A 224 33.32 17.76 -18.54
CA PHE A 224 32.12 16.90 -18.58
C PHE A 224 32.29 15.64 -19.43
N LYS A 225 33.44 15.36 -19.99
CA LYS A 225 33.70 14.25 -20.93
C LYS A 225 33.48 12.83 -20.34
N ASN A 226 33.53 12.69 -19.02
CA ASN A 226 33.40 11.42 -18.33
C ASN A 226 32.03 11.26 -17.65
N ILE A 227 31.10 12.19 -17.85
CA ILE A 227 29.75 12.04 -17.30
C ILE A 227 29.07 10.86 -17.98
N PRO A 228 28.36 9.99 -17.23
CA PRO A 228 27.60 8.90 -17.80
C PRO A 228 26.62 9.40 -18.87
N THR A 229 26.50 8.66 -19.97
CA THR A 229 25.56 8.96 -21.05
C THR A 229 24.19 8.34 -20.87
N GLU A 230 24.05 7.48 -19.86
CA GLU A 230 22.81 6.83 -19.43
C GLU A 230 22.60 7.06 -17.94
N ASN A 231 21.34 7.03 -17.50
CA ASN A 231 21.05 7.17 -16.07
C ASN A 231 21.63 6.00 -15.26
N LEU A 232 22.06 6.31 -14.07
CA LEU A 232 22.59 5.31 -13.14
C LEU A 232 21.50 4.63 -12.31
N TRP A 233 20.36 5.28 -12.15
CA TRP A 233 19.18 4.92 -11.37
C TRP A 233 19.51 4.44 -9.95
N ILE A 234 20.00 3.20 -9.78
CA ILE A 234 20.56 2.68 -8.51
C ILE A 234 21.93 2.06 -8.83
N PHE A 235 22.98 2.57 -8.22
CA PHE A 235 24.35 2.14 -8.50
C PHE A 235 25.14 1.89 -7.22
N GLN A 236 26.23 1.13 -7.34
CA GLN A 236 27.15 0.87 -6.23
C GLN A 236 28.08 2.07 -6.05
N GLY A 237 28.02 2.70 -4.90
CA GLY A 237 28.91 3.78 -4.47
C GLY A 237 29.96 3.29 -3.49
N GLU A 238 30.64 4.24 -2.87
CA GLU A 238 31.61 4.05 -1.78
C GLU A 238 30.99 4.41 -0.43
N ASP A 239 31.66 4.03 0.68
CA ASP A 239 31.25 4.43 2.03
C ASP A 239 31.26 5.96 2.16
N PRO A 240 30.15 6.61 2.51
CA PRO A 240 30.11 8.05 2.62
C PRO A 240 30.88 8.59 3.83
N GLY A 241 31.36 7.72 4.72
CA GLY A 241 32.06 8.13 5.94
C GLY A 241 31.13 8.76 7.00
N PRO A 242 31.70 9.50 7.96
CA PRO A 242 30.94 10.09 9.06
C PRO A 242 29.92 11.15 8.59
N LEU A 243 28.69 11.09 9.08
CA LEU A 243 27.62 12.05 8.78
C LEU A 243 28.04 13.51 9.00
N ALA A 244 28.81 13.77 10.05
CA ALA A 244 29.28 15.13 10.37
C ALA A 244 30.17 15.74 9.30
N ASP A 245 30.86 14.92 8.51
CA ASP A 245 31.72 15.39 7.41
C ASP A 245 30.86 15.89 6.26
N ASP A 246 29.86 15.12 5.85
CA ASP A 246 28.92 15.54 4.83
C ASP A 246 28.13 16.79 5.25
N GLN A 247 27.66 16.81 6.49
CA GLN A 247 26.95 17.98 7.02
C GLN A 247 27.82 19.25 7.01
N ARG A 248 29.14 19.12 7.25
CA ARG A 248 30.08 20.25 7.14
C ARG A 248 30.30 20.66 5.70
N ALA A 249 30.44 19.67 4.80
CA ALA A 249 30.71 19.91 3.38
C ALA A 249 29.58 20.68 2.66
N VAL A 250 28.32 20.38 3.02
CA VAL A 250 27.13 21.02 2.41
C VAL A 250 26.67 22.28 3.13
N ARG A 251 27.39 22.72 4.22
CA ARG A 251 26.94 23.87 5.02
C ARG A 251 26.68 25.10 4.16
N SER A 252 25.45 25.59 4.19
CA SER A 252 25.00 26.77 3.46
C SER A 252 24.95 28.00 4.37
N ALA A 253 25.29 29.19 3.85
CA ALA A 253 25.05 30.46 4.52
C ALA A 253 23.55 30.74 4.75
N LYS A 254 22.68 30.06 4.05
CA LYS A 254 21.22 30.14 4.18
C LYS A 254 20.66 29.30 5.36
N GLY A 255 21.52 28.50 6.01
CA GLY A 255 21.14 27.65 7.15
C GLY A 255 20.53 26.32 6.75
N ALA A 256 19.82 25.69 7.67
CA ALA A 256 19.06 24.45 7.47
C ALA A 256 17.61 24.74 7.01
N PRO A 257 16.90 23.77 6.44
CA PRO A 257 15.47 23.88 6.14
C PRO A 257 14.65 24.32 7.36
N GLN A 258 13.56 25.02 7.13
CA GLN A 258 12.70 25.53 8.21
C GLN A 258 12.08 24.37 9.03
N HIS A 259 11.70 23.30 8.36
CA HIS A 259 11.20 22.08 8.96
C HIS A 259 12.08 20.92 8.50
N PRO A 260 12.56 20.07 9.39
CA PRO A 260 13.30 18.87 9.02
C PRO A 260 12.46 17.98 8.11
N PHE A 261 13.09 17.45 7.05
CA PHE A 261 12.44 16.48 6.15
C PHE A 261 12.42 15.06 6.69
N ILE A 262 12.92 14.84 7.91
CA ILE A 262 12.93 13.55 8.62
C ILE A 262 12.10 13.63 9.89
N PHE A 263 11.58 12.46 10.31
CA PHE A 263 10.73 12.35 11.49
C PHE A 263 10.82 10.93 12.09
N SER A 264 11.01 10.80 13.40
CA SER A 264 11.11 9.49 14.06
C SER A 264 9.73 9.04 14.55
N LEU A 265 8.99 8.35 13.69
CA LEU A 265 7.67 7.80 14.05
C LEU A 265 7.79 6.68 15.08
N GLY A 266 8.79 5.80 14.93
CA GLY A 266 8.99 4.66 15.84
C GLY A 266 9.29 5.07 17.29
N ASP A 267 9.83 6.27 17.51
CA ASP A 267 10.15 6.81 18.83
C ASP A 267 8.98 7.62 19.45
N LEU A 268 7.85 7.80 18.70
CA LEU A 268 6.68 8.50 19.25
C LEU A 268 5.93 7.63 20.26
N PRO A 269 5.45 8.22 21.35
CA PRO A 269 4.46 7.53 22.16
C PRO A 269 3.18 7.29 21.34
N PRO A 270 2.44 6.21 21.61
CA PRO A 270 1.15 5.99 20.97
C PRO A 270 0.23 7.21 21.14
N ALA A 271 -0.37 7.67 20.05
CA ALA A 271 -1.43 8.66 20.08
C ALA A 271 -2.67 8.11 20.81
N ARG A 272 -2.88 6.79 20.68
CA ARG A 272 -3.94 6.03 21.33
C ARG A 272 -3.47 4.62 21.65
N GLN A 273 -3.87 4.11 22.82
CA GLN A 273 -3.49 2.77 23.29
C GLN A 273 -4.63 2.11 24.06
N THR A 274 -4.86 0.85 23.76
CA THR A 274 -5.79 -0.02 24.47
C THR A 274 -5.11 -1.36 24.80
N ARG A 275 -5.82 -2.29 25.41
CA ARG A 275 -5.30 -3.66 25.57
C ARG A 275 -5.19 -4.42 24.23
N GLY A 276 -5.96 -4.01 23.22
CA GLY A 276 -5.98 -4.62 21.89
C GLY A 276 -4.84 -4.13 20.99
N GLY A 277 -4.14 -3.05 21.34
CA GLY A 277 -3.06 -2.49 20.53
C GLY A 277 -2.90 -0.97 20.67
N PHE A 278 -2.24 -0.36 19.70
CA PHE A 278 -1.99 1.08 19.70
C PHE A 278 -1.83 1.66 18.29
N VAL A 279 -1.95 2.99 18.20
CA VAL A 279 -1.80 3.76 16.95
C VAL A 279 -0.80 4.90 17.19
N GLN A 280 0.19 5.04 16.30
CA GLN A 280 1.12 6.17 16.23
C GLN A 280 0.80 6.97 14.97
N ILE A 281 0.68 8.29 15.07
CA ILE A 281 0.23 9.17 13.96
C ILE A 281 1.31 10.18 13.63
N ALA A 282 1.62 10.33 12.34
CA ALA A 282 2.45 11.39 11.78
C ALA A 282 1.66 12.17 10.73
N ASP A 283 1.44 13.45 10.96
CA ASP A 283 0.77 14.35 10.01
C ASP A 283 1.29 15.78 10.17
N SER A 284 0.74 16.75 9.46
CA SER A 284 1.22 18.13 9.46
C SER A 284 1.22 18.81 10.84
N ARG A 285 0.62 18.22 11.87
CA ARG A 285 0.61 18.76 13.24
C ARG A 285 1.88 18.43 14.02
N ASN A 286 2.58 17.36 13.68
CA ASN A 286 3.80 16.90 14.35
C ASN A 286 4.96 16.65 13.38
N PHE A 287 4.69 16.30 12.12
CA PHE A 287 5.67 16.23 11.05
C PHE A 287 5.42 17.37 10.04
N LEU A 288 5.87 18.57 10.41
CA LEU A 288 5.53 19.82 9.72
C LEU A 288 5.94 19.88 8.25
N ALA A 289 6.95 19.13 7.82
CA ALA A 289 7.32 19.03 6.42
C ALA A 289 6.29 18.26 5.57
N SER A 290 5.58 17.29 6.16
CA SER A 290 4.60 16.45 5.47
C SER A 290 3.26 17.17 5.29
N ALA A 291 3.21 18.03 4.28
CA ALA A 291 2.10 18.95 4.08
C ALA A 291 0.86 18.33 3.43
N ASN A 292 0.99 17.16 2.79
CA ASN A 292 -0.10 16.54 2.01
C ASN A 292 -0.19 15.02 2.14
N VAL A 293 0.63 14.39 3.01
CA VAL A 293 0.53 12.96 3.33
C VAL A 293 0.50 12.80 4.84
N ALA A 294 -0.56 12.21 5.35
CA ALA A 294 -0.67 11.77 6.73
C ALA A 294 -0.47 10.25 6.81
N ALA A 295 0.04 9.78 7.94
CA ALA A 295 0.30 8.37 8.19
C ALA A 295 -0.15 7.94 9.59
N ALA A 296 -0.60 6.69 9.71
CA ALA A 296 -0.76 6.02 10.99
C ALA A 296 -0.08 4.64 10.96
N LEU A 297 0.77 4.38 11.92
CA LEU A 297 1.34 3.05 12.16
C LEU A 297 0.49 2.36 13.22
N VAL A 298 -0.16 1.28 12.82
CA VAL A 298 -1.15 0.56 13.62
C VAL A 298 -0.57 -0.77 14.08
N THR A 299 -0.66 -1.05 15.37
CA THR A 299 -0.33 -2.36 15.95
C THR A 299 -1.58 -2.95 16.61
N VAL A 300 -2.02 -4.12 16.13
CA VAL A 300 -3.16 -4.87 16.67
C VAL A 300 -2.68 -6.19 17.26
N LYS A 301 -2.94 -6.41 18.53
CA LYS A 301 -2.58 -7.66 19.24
C LYS A 301 -3.38 -8.86 18.68
N PRO A 302 -2.89 -10.12 18.87
CA PRO A 302 -3.66 -11.30 18.51
C PRO A 302 -5.08 -11.27 19.08
N GLY A 303 -6.07 -11.54 18.23
CA GLY A 303 -7.48 -11.43 18.56
C GLY A 303 -8.02 -10.01 18.69
N GLY A 304 -7.20 -9.00 18.41
CA GLY A 304 -7.64 -7.61 18.39
C GLY A 304 -8.29 -7.20 17.07
N LEU A 305 -9.02 -6.10 17.13
CA LEU A 305 -9.74 -5.51 16.01
C LEU A 305 -9.46 -4.01 15.94
N ARG A 306 -8.93 -3.51 14.82
CA ARG A 306 -9.04 -2.10 14.45
C ARG A 306 -10.53 -1.85 14.19
N GLU A 307 -11.15 -1.00 14.99
CA GLU A 307 -12.62 -0.87 15.07
C GLU A 307 -13.30 -0.55 13.73
N LEU A 308 -14.63 -0.63 13.70
CA LEU A 308 -15.42 -0.17 12.55
C LEU A 308 -15.37 1.36 12.48
N HIS A 309 -14.81 1.88 11.41
CA HIS A 309 -14.60 3.31 11.20
C HIS A 309 -14.57 3.68 9.70
N TRP A 310 -14.44 4.96 9.41
CA TRP A 310 -14.17 5.47 8.06
C TRP A 310 -13.37 6.77 8.12
N HIS A 311 -12.68 7.09 7.03
CA HIS A 311 -11.92 8.32 6.89
C HIS A 311 -12.70 9.34 6.04
N PRO A 312 -13.11 10.51 6.59
CA PRO A 312 -13.96 11.46 5.89
C PRO A 312 -13.20 12.37 4.91
N ASN A 313 -11.88 12.47 5.01
CA ASN A 313 -11.07 13.46 4.30
C ASN A 313 -10.22 12.92 3.16
N ALA A 314 -9.89 11.63 3.15
CA ALA A 314 -9.02 11.02 2.14
C ALA A 314 -9.35 9.54 1.91
N ASP A 315 -8.92 9.00 0.77
CA ASP A 315 -8.78 7.57 0.57
C ASP A 315 -7.66 7.05 1.49
N GLU A 316 -7.75 5.80 1.90
CA GLU A 316 -6.73 5.13 2.71
C GLU A 316 -5.98 4.11 1.85
N TRP A 317 -4.66 4.22 1.83
CA TRP A 317 -3.75 3.23 1.28
C TRP A 317 -3.05 2.50 2.43
N GLN A 318 -3.03 1.17 2.41
CA GLN A 318 -2.48 0.35 3.48
C GLN A 318 -1.28 -0.46 2.99
N TYR A 319 -0.27 -0.64 3.86
CA TYR A 319 0.82 -1.57 3.66
C TYR A 319 1.00 -2.47 4.88
N TYR A 320 0.92 -3.77 4.68
CA TYR A 320 1.03 -4.76 5.75
C TYR A 320 2.49 -5.17 5.96
N ILE A 321 2.99 -4.90 7.19
CA ILE A 321 4.40 -5.07 7.56
C ILE A 321 4.62 -6.42 8.25
N GLN A 322 3.72 -6.80 9.16
CA GLN A 322 3.83 -8.01 9.97
C GLN A 322 2.45 -8.57 10.32
N GLY A 323 2.36 -9.89 10.48
CA GLY A 323 1.16 -10.58 10.95
C GLY A 323 0.19 -10.93 9.84
N GLU A 324 -1.03 -11.30 10.21
CA GLU A 324 -2.11 -11.71 9.31
C GLU A 324 -3.35 -10.92 9.63
N ALA A 325 -3.99 -10.37 8.61
CA ALA A 325 -5.17 -9.53 8.77
C ALA A 325 -6.33 -9.99 7.90
N ARG A 326 -7.52 -9.64 8.33
CA ARG A 326 -8.75 -9.68 7.54
C ARG A 326 -9.43 -8.34 7.59
N MET A 327 -9.76 -7.78 6.44
CA MET A 327 -10.48 -6.52 6.31
C MET A 327 -11.76 -6.75 5.52
N THR A 328 -12.87 -6.20 6.03
CA THR A 328 -14.11 -6.06 5.26
C THR A 328 -14.36 -4.58 4.99
N VAL A 329 -14.65 -4.26 3.75
CA VAL A 329 -15.02 -2.91 3.31
C VAL A 329 -16.49 -2.92 2.87
N PHE A 330 -17.23 -1.92 3.33
CA PHE A 330 -18.63 -1.68 2.95
C PHE A 330 -18.76 -0.50 2.02
N ASP A 331 -19.55 -0.65 0.96
CA ASP A 331 -19.88 0.40 -0.01
C ASP A 331 -21.40 0.48 -0.23
N THR A 332 -21.84 1.52 -0.90
CA THR A 332 -23.25 1.78 -1.20
C THR A 332 -23.88 0.70 -2.08
N GLY A 333 -25.21 0.51 -1.96
CA GLY A 333 -26.00 -0.33 -2.82
C GLY A 333 -26.07 -1.83 -2.53
N PRO A 334 -26.25 -2.26 -1.31
CA PRO A 334 -25.34 -2.69 -0.27
C PRO A 334 -24.25 -3.63 -0.85
N LYS A 335 -23.03 -3.18 -0.90
CA LYS A 335 -21.88 -3.96 -1.32
C LYS A 335 -20.95 -4.12 -0.12
N ALA A 336 -20.44 -5.31 0.09
CA ALA A 336 -19.43 -5.59 1.10
C ALA A 336 -18.52 -6.71 0.59
N GLN A 337 -17.24 -6.57 0.82
CA GLN A 337 -16.27 -7.59 0.43
C GLN A 337 -15.18 -7.71 1.49
N THR A 338 -14.75 -8.94 1.72
CA THR A 338 -13.69 -9.30 2.66
C THR A 338 -12.45 -9.76 1.91
N ALA A 339 -11.29 -9.36 2.39
CA ALA A 339 -9.99 -9.81 1.92
C ALA A 339 -9.05 -10.11 3.09
N ASP A 340 -8.16 -11.08 2.88
CA ASP A 340 -7.08 -11.41 3.82
C ASP A 340 -5.78 -10.75 3.36
N PHE A 341 -4.95 -10.33 4.32
CA PHE A 341 -3.70 -9.62 4.07
C PHE A 341 -2.54 -10.24 4.85
N ARG A 342 -1.35 -10.18 4.24
CA ARG A 342 -0.08 -10.68 4.78
C ARG A 342 1.05 -9.68 4.53
N PRO A 343 2.22 -9.84 5.13
CA PRO A 343 3.35 -8.94 4.89
C PRO A 343 3.69 -8.78 3.41
N GLY A 344 3.80 -7.52 2.97
CA GLY A 344 4.02 -7.15 1.58
C GLY A 344 2.75 -6.92 0.77
N ASP A 345 1.57 -7.14 1.35
CA ASP A 345 0.29 -6.81 0.73
C ASP A 345 -0.07 -5.35 0.91
N VAL A 346 -0.93 -4.89 0.01
CA VAL A 346 -1.44 -3.52 -0.07
C VAL A 346 -2.96 -3.56 -0.05
N GLY A 347 -3.56 -2.77 0.83
CA GLY A 347 -4.99 -2.53 0.89
C GLY A 347 -5.34 -1.13 0.39
N TYR A 348 -6.59 -0.93 -0.05
CA TYR A 348 -7.11 0.39 -0.42
C TYR A 348 -8.56 0.55 -0.06
N VAL A 349 -8.88 1.60 0.68
CA VAL A 349 -10.25 1.94 1.05
C VAL A 349 -10.57 3.34 0.53
N LYS A 350 -11.60 3.44 -0.29
CA LYS A 350 -12.07 4.74 -0.77
C LYS A 350 -12.63 5.57 0.39
N LYS A 351 -12.44 6.88 0.28
CA LYS A 351 -12.95 7.86 1.25
C LYS A 351 -14.39 7.59 1.65
N SER A 352 -14.66 7.65 2.93
CA SER A 352 -15.98 7.47 3.56
C SER A 352 -16.55 6.06 3.50
N LEU A 353 -15.83 5.06 2.98
CA LEU A 353 -16.28 3.66 3.06
C LEU A 353 -15.98 3.08 4.45
N GLY A 354 -17.01 2.50 5.07
CA GLY A 354 -16.90 1.84 6.37
C GLY A 354 -16.06 0.56 6.27
N HIS A 355 -15.13 0.37 7.21
CA HIS A 355 -14.29 -0.83 7.24
C HIS A 355 -13.79 -1.15 8.65
N TYR A 356 -13.18 -2.30 8.79
CA TYR A 356 -12.44 -2.73 9.98
C TYR A 356 -11.26 -3.61 9.57
N VAL A 357 -10.24 -3.75 10.44
CA VAL A 357 -9.13 -4.67 10.24
C VAL A 357 -8.95 -5.55 11.47
N GLN A 358 -9.11 -6.87 11.30
CA GLN A 358 -8.96 -7.87 12.35
C GLN A 358 -7.59 -8.55 12.25
N ASN A 359 -6.91 -8.71 13.40
CA ASN A 359 -5.76 -9.60 13.49
C ASN A 359 -6.24 -11.06 13.57
N THR A 360 -6.04 -11.82 12.49
CA THR A 360 -6.41 -13.23 12.39
C THR A 360 -5.26 -14.18 12.73
N GLY A 361 -4.06 -13.62 12.96
CA GLY A 361 -2.86 -14.38 13.29
C GLY A 361 -2.64 -14.56 14.79
N THR A 362 -1.51 -15.18 15.11
CA THR A 362 -1.05 -15.45 16.49
C THR A 362 0.04 -14.50 16.98
N THR A 363 0.49 -13.60 16.11
CA THR A 363 1.48 -12.54 16.41
C THR A 363 0.84 -11.16 16.26
N ASP A 364 1.53 -10.13 16.70
CA ASP A 364 1.10 -8.75 16.45
C ASP A 364 0.94 -8.52 14.95
N LEU A 365 -0.17 -7.92 14.57
CA LEU A 365 -0.39 -7.35 13.27
C LEU A 365 0.14 -5.91 13.28
N VAL A 366 1.04 -5.59 12.34
CA VAL A 366 1.56 -4.24 12.15
C VAL A 366 1.33 -3.82 10.71
N PHE A 367 0.66 -2.70 10.51
CA PHE A 367 0.42 -2.15 9.19
C PHE A 367 0.43 -0.62 9.21
N LEU A 368 0.73 -0.04 8.06
CA LEU A 368 0.79 1.39 7.83
C LEU A 368 -0.45 1.82 7.08
N GLU A 369 -1.14 2.84 7.56
CA GLU A 369 -2.22 3.56 6.89
C GLU A 369 -1.63 4.88 6.34
N LEU A 370 -1.87 5.17 5.05
CA LEU A 370 -1.42 6.39 4.38
C LEU A 370 -2.60 7.13 3.74
N PHE A 371 -2.60 8.44 3.87
CA PHE A 371 -3.69 9.31 3.43
C PHE A 371 -3.11 10.46 2.63
N LYS A 372 -3.61 10.70 1.42
CA LYS A 372 -3.32 11.94 0.70
C LYS A 372 -4.08 13.09 1.32
N SER A 373 -3.58 13.57 2.44
CA SER A 373 -4.15 14.63 3.25
C SER A 373 -3.09 15.23 4.17
N ASP A 374 -3.26 16.46 4.58
CA ASP A 374 -2.44 17.12 5.60
C ASP A 374 -2.64 16.54 7.00
N ARG A 375 -3.78 15.86 7.24
CA ARG A 375 -4.18 15.37 8.57
C ARG A 375 -4.79 13.98 8.52
N PHE A 376 -4.47 13.20 9.53
CA PHE A 376 -5.22 12.00 9.88
C PHE A 376 -6.58 12.39 10.47
N ALA A 377 -7.66 11.87 9.90
CA ALA A 377 -9.02 12.05 10.41
C ALA A 377 -9.83 10.77 10.22
N GLU A 378 -10.62 10.43 11.22
CA GLU A 378 -11.50 9.27 11.17
C GLU A 378 -12.78 9.51 11.97
N VAL A 379 -13.82 8.74 11.67
CA VAL A 379 -15.08 8.69 12.39
C VAL A 379 -15.31 7.25 12.86
N SER A 380 -15.43 7.06 14.16
CA SER A 380 -15.73 5.77 14.77
C SER A 380 -17.23 5.48 14.70
N LEU A 381 -17.60 4.26 14.33
CA LEU A 381 -18.99 3.82 14.36
C LEU A 381 -19.55 3.83 15.80
N SER A 382 -18.77 3.35 16.76
CA SER A 382 -19.17 3.33 18.18
C SER A 382 -19.42 4.73 18.73
N GLU A 383 -18.50 5.65 18.44
CA GLU A 383 -18.59 7.05 18.87
C GLU A 383 -19.81 7.73 18.22
N TRP A 384 -20.06 7.51 16.94
CA TRP A 384 -21.23 8.06 16.26
C TRP A 384 -22.55 7.58 16.90
N LEU A 385 -22.69 6.28 17.15
CA LEU A 385 -23.92 5.71 17.71
C LEU A 385 -24.16 6.19 19.15
N THR A 386 -23.11 6.34 19.95
CA THR A 386 -23.23 6.77 21.36
C THR A 386 -23.41 8.28 21.53
N HIS A 387 -23.11 9.08 20.50
CA HIS A 387 -23.33 10.53 20.47
C HIS A 387 -24.55 10.95 19.63
N ALA A 388 -25.29 10.00 19.07
CA ALA A 388 -26.60 10.24 18.46
C ALA A 388 -27.72 10.14 19.51
N PRO A 389 -28.90 10.78 19.30
CA PRO A 389 -30.02 10.64 20.21
C PRO A 389 -30.40 9.15 20.43
N PRO A 390 -30.43 8.62 21.67
CA PRO A 390 -30.63 7.18 21.93
C PRO A 390 -31.83 6.58 21.23
N LYS A 391 -32.97 7.26 21.30
CA LYS A 391 -34.23 6.81 20.64
C LYS A 391 -34.09 6.69 19.13
N LEU A 392 -33.25 7.55 18.49
CA LEU A 392 -32.97 7.47 17.06
C LEU A 392 -32.20 6.18 16.75
N VAL A 393 -31.19 5.87 17.54
CA VAL A 393 -30.35 4.66 17.37
C VAL A 393 -31.16 3.39 17.60
N GLU A 394 -31.95 3.35 18.70
CA GLU A 394 -32.84 2.25 19.02
C GLU A 394 -33.82 1.93 17.89
N GLN A 395 -34.41 2.97 17.28
CA GLN A 395 -35.36 2.82 16.17
C GLN A 395 -34.67 2.31 14.87
N HIS A 396 -33.44 2.73 14.62
CA HIS A 396 -32.67 2.27 13.44
C HIS A 396 -32.20 0.83 13.62
N LEU A 397 -31.56 0.53 14.72
CA LEU A 397 -30.94 -0.79 14.97
C LEU A 397 -31.91 -1.81 15.58
N ARG A 398 -33.07 -1.38 16.07
CA ARG A 398 -34.07 -2.20 16.78
C ARG A 398 -33.45 -2.96 17.96
N ILE A 399 -32.53 -2.30 18.68
CA ILE A 399 -31.88 -2.83 19.88
C ILE A 399 -32.53 -2.25 21.14
N ALA A 400 -32.43 -3.01 22.22
CA ALA A 400 -32.95 -2.54 23.52
C ALA A 400 -32.07 -1.42 24.11
N PRO A 401 -32.63 -0.46 24.88
CA PRO A 401 -31.85 0.63 25.47
C PRO A 401 -30.67 0.14 26.33
N GLU A 402 -30.84 -0.99 27.02
CA GLU A 402 -29.80 -1.60 27.86
C GLU A 402 -28.61 -2.11 27.06
N VAL A 403 -28.82 -2.50 25.80
CA VAL A 403 -27.75 -2.90 24.87
C VAL A 403 -27.00 -1.67 24.40
N LEU A 404 -27.69 -0.63 23.97
CA LEU A 404 -27.06 0.63 23.56
C LEU A 404 -26.25 1.26 24.69
N ALA A 405 -26.73 1.19 25.92
CA ALA A 405 -26.03 1.72 27.09
C ALA A 405 -24.67 1.03 27.39
N GLN A 406 -24.39 -0.13 26.77
CA GLN A 406 -23.15 -0.87 26.91
C GLN A 406 -22.13 -0.49 25.82
N PHE A 407 -22.53 0.27 24.80
CA PHE A 407 -21.60 0.69 23.75
C PHE A 407 -20.54 1.64 24.32
N PRO A 408 -19.26 1.51 23.90
CA PRO A 408 -18.20 2.41 24.35
C PRO A 408 -18.52 3.84 23.91
N LYS A 409 -18.47 4.79 24.87
CA LYS A 409 -18.72 6.21 24.59
C LYS A 409 -17.52 6.90 23.96
N ASP A 410 -16.34 6.47 24.34
CA ASP A 410 -15.11 6.96 23.76
C ASP A 410 -14.67 6.00 22.65
N ARG A 411 -14.08 6.55 21.61
CA ARG A 411 -13.57 5.76 20.49
C ARG A 411 -12.50 4.78 20.98
N PRO A 412 -12.69 3.47 20.76
CA PRO A 412 -11.72 2.48 21.21
C PRO A 412 -10.49 2.37 20.31
N ASP A 413 -10.53 2.84 19.04
CA ASP A 413 -9.58 2.64 17.97
C ASP A 413 -9.20 1.18 17.74
N ILE A 414 -8.72 0.49 18.78
CA ILE A 414 -8.40 -0.94 18.74
C ILE A 414 -9.09 -1.65 19.89
N VAL A 415 -9.93 -2.60 19.53
CA VAL A 415 -10.75 -3.39 20.46
C VAL A 415 -10.07 -4.73 20.69
N PRO A 416 -9.86 -5.19 21.94
CA PRO A 416 -9.50 -6.58 22.22
C PRO A 416 -10.75 -7.46 21.99
N VAL A 417 -10.58 -8.59 21.32
CA VAL A 417 -11.64 -9.58 21.08
C VAL A 417 -11.42 -10.80 21.95
#